data_a12357a7f30df30d75ee9e88ca9291d7
#
_entry.id   a12357a7f30df30d75ee9e88ca9291d7
#
_cell.length_a   1.000
_cell.length_b   1.000
_cell.length_c   1.000
_cell.angle_alpha   90.00
_cell.angle_beta   90.00
_cell.angle_gamma   90.00
#
_symmetry.space_group_name_H-M   'P 1'
#
loop_
_entity.id
_entity.type
_entity.pdbx_description
1 polymer ?
#
loop_
_entity_poly.entity_id
_entity_poly.type
_entity_poly.pdbx_seq_one_letter_code
_entity_poly.pdbx_strand_id
1 'polypeptide(L)'
;MGITFIGPNETSMFLLGDKIASTIIAQSAGVPCISWSGSGVDVVADAEGKVTSMDDATFARACVNTAEEAVEVAERVGYPIMIKASEGGGGKGVRKAKCRADIIPMFRQVADEVKGSPIFLMRLCDGARHIEVQVMADKHRNVSILSGRDCSMQRRFQKIVEEGPPTAVKPETMRQMELAAVRPPAHAPRSCPPPHAPRACPPRMRPAHAPRACRA
;
A
#
# COMPACT_ATOMS: atom_id res chain seq x y z
N MET A 1 22.55 16.18 17.32
CA MET A 1 22.18 15.88 18.72
C MET A 1 22.40 14.40 19.10
N GLY A 2 22.79 13.50 18.20
CA GLY A 2 23.08 12.08 18.49
C GLY A 2 21.88 11.23 18.93
N ILE A 3 20.65 11.72 18.75
CA ILE A 3 19.43 10.97 19.06
C ILE A 3 19.04 10.12 17.83
N THR A 4 18.86 8.82 18.05
CA THR A 4 18.39 7.91 16.99
C THR A 4 16.86 7.95 16.92
N PHE A 5 16.32 8.29 15.75
CA PHE A 5 14.90 8.18 15.47
C PHE A 5 14.53 6.70 15.19
N ILE A 6 13.60 6.16 15.94
CA ILE A 6 13.10 4.80 15.74
C ILE A 6 11.95 4.85 14.73
N GLY A 7 12.26 4.73 13.45
CA GLY A 7 11.31 4.82 12.34
C GLY A 7 12.00 4.85 10.99
N PRO A 8 11.23 4.96 9.89
CA PRO A 8 11.79 5.11 8.55
C PRO A 8 12.64 6.38 8.45
N ASN A 9 13.58 6.40 7.51
CA ASN A 9 14.32 7.63 7.20
C ASN A 9 13.40 8.63 6.46
N GLU A 10 13.84 9.89 6.39
CA GLU A 10 13.11 10.99 5.77
C GLU A 10 12.63 10.67 4.35
N THR A 11 13.53 10.16 3.51
CA THR A 11 13.22 9.78 2.12
C THR A 11 12.11 8.72 2.05
N SER A 12 12.22 7.68 2.88
CA SER A 12 11.19 6.62 2.91
C SER A 12 9.85 7.14 3.41
N MET A 13 9.84 8.02 4.40
CA MET A 13 8.61 8.64 4.89
C MET A 13 7.96 9.50 3.82
N PHE A 14 8.73 10.30 3.09
CA PHE A 14 8.22 11.14 2.02
C PHE A 14 7.65 10.29 0.86
N LEU A 15 8.44 9.35 0.32
CA LEU A 15 8.06 8.56 -0.85
C LEU A 15 6.93 7.56 -0.57
N LEU A 16 6.91 6.95 0.60
CA LEU A 16 5.89 5.95 0.94
C LEU A 16 4.69 6.54 1.69
N GLY A 17 4.83 7.73 2.25
CA GLY A 17 3.73 8.47 2.89
C GLY A 17 2.78 9.13 1.89
N ASP A 18 3.27 9.50 0.71
CA ASP A 18 2.44 10.02 -0.36
C ASP A 18 1.75 8.88 -1.14
N LYS A 19 0.42 9.02 -1.39
CA LYS A 19 -0.38 7.97 -2.02
C LYS A 19 -0.04 7.76 -3.50
N ILE A 20 0.36 8.82 -4.21
CA ILE A 20 0.75 8.77 -5.63
C ILE A 20 2.13 8.14 -5.73
N ALA A 21 3.11 8.68 -4.99
CA ALA A 21 4.48 8.19 -5.00
C ALA A 21 4.58 6.73 -4.60
N SER A 22 3.92 6.32 -3.51
CA SER A 22 3.91 4.92 -3.06
C SER A 22 3.27 3.97 -4.07
N THR A 23 2.23 4.41 -4.80
CA THR A 23 1.60 3.58 -5.84
C THR A 23 2.51 3.42 -7.06
N ILE A 24 3.22 4.50 -7.49
CA ILE A 24 4.22 4.43 -8.56
C ILE A 24 5.33 3.44 -8.18
N ILE A 25 5.87 3.54 -6.95
CA ILE A 25 6.91 2.63 -6.45
C ILE A 25 6.41 1.19 -6.44
N ALA A 26 5.21 0.94 -5.95
CA ALA A 26 4.63 -0.40 -5.88
C ALA A 26 4.49 -1.02 -7.28
N GLN A 27 3.96 -0.28 -8.27
CA GLN A 27 3.83 -0.81 -9.64
C GLN A 27 5.19 -1.00 -10.31
N SER A 28 6.17 -0.10 -10.08
CA SER A 28 7.55 -0.27 -10.56
C SER A 28 8.23 -1.51 -9.97
N ALA A 29 7.84 -1.92 -8.76
CA ALA A 29 8.25 -3.17 -8.14
C ALA A 29 7.50 -4.39 -8.68
N GLY A 30 6.60 -4.23 -9.66
CA GLY A 30 5.77 -5.32 -10.20
C GLY A 30 4.71 -5.82 -9.21
N VAL A 31 4.33 -5.03 -8.22
CA VAL A 31 3.19 -5.31 -7.36
C VAL A 31 1.92 -5.01 -8.15
N PRO A 32 0.94 -5.93 -8.21
CA PRO A 32 -0.32 -5.69 -8.89
C PRO A 32 -1.05 -4.48 -8.30
N CYS A 33 -1.30 -3.47 -9.11
CA CYS A 33 -2.04 -2.27 -8.71
C CYS A 33 -3.39 -2.21 -9.44
N ILE A 34 -4.39 -1.66 -8.76
CA ILE A 34 -5.69 -1.34 -9.37
C ILE A 34 -5.46 -0.26 -10.44
N SER A 35 -6.17 -0.34 -11.58
CA SER A 35 -6.10 0.67 -12.64
C SER A 35 -6.33 2.08 -12.07
N TRP A 36 -5.47 3.04 -12.42
CA TRP A 36 -5.48 4.40 -11.89
C TRP A 36 -4.87 5.41 -12.87
N SER A 37 -4.91 6.69 -12.56
CA SER A 37 -4.39 7.76 -13.43
C SER A 37 -2.91 7.59 -13.81
N GLY A 38 -2.09 7.11 -12.88
CA GLY A 38 -0.66 6.85 -13.09
C GLY A 38 -0.31 5.41 -13.54
N SER A 39 -1.27 4.63 -14.05
CA SER A 39 -0.97 3.30 -14.59
C SER A 39 0.05 3.37 -15.72
N GLY A 40 1.17 2.62 -15.58
CA GLY A 40 2.28 2.63 -16.54
C GLY A 40 3.30 3.76 -16.32
N VAL A 41 3.17 4.52 -15.22
CA VAL A 41 4.21 5.47 -14.79
C VAL A 41 5.17 4.73 -13.88
N ASP A 42 6.42 4.58 -14.30
CA ASP A 42 7.45 3.88 -13.54
C ASP A 42 8.54 4.84 -13.04
N VAL A 43 9.13 4.49 -11.92
CA VAL A 43 10.32 5.14 -11.35
C VAL A 43 11.53 4.24 -11.55
N VAL A 44 12.66 4.84 -11.86
CA VAL A 44 13.93 4.14 -12.02
C VAL A 44 14.63 4.06 -10.67
N ALA A 45 15.00 2.84 -10.26
CA ALA A 45 15.87 2.64 -9.11
C ALA A 45 17.33 2.84 -9.50
N ASP A 46 18.18 3.23 -8.53
CA ASP A 46 19.62 3.29 -8.71
C ASP A 46 20.24 1.88 -8.92
N ALA A 47 21.56 1.84 -9.14
CA ALA A 47 22.29 0.59 -9.37
C ALA A 47 22.16 -0.40 -8.19
N GLU A 48 21.92 0.11 -6.99
CA GLU A 48 21.69 -0.66 -5.76
C GLU A 48 20.24 -1.06 -5.54
N GLY A 49 19.34 -0.69 -6.49
CA GLY A 49 17.91 -1.00 -6.42
C GLY A 49 17.13 -0.13 -5.44
N LYS A 50 17.63 1.07 -5.14
CA LYS A 50 17.01 2.00 -4.21
C LYS A 50 16.35 3.13 -4.99
N VAL A 51 15.13 3.48 -4.62
CA VAL A 51 14.47 4.72 -5.04
C VAL A 51 14.80 5.78 -3.99
N THR A 52 15.64 6.73 -4.37
CA THR A 52 16.12 7.80 -3.46
C THR A 52 15.34 9.09 -3.65
N SER A 53 14.70 9.25 -4.79
CA SER A 53 13.87 10.41 -5.13
C SER A 53 12.86 10.05 -6.19
N MET A 54 11.86 10.88 -6.33
CA MET A 54 10.93 10.86 -7.46
C MET A 54 10.97 12.26 -8.06
N ASP A 55 11.26 12.36 -9.34
CA ASP A 55 11.26 13.64 -10.04
C ASP A 55 9.83 14.16 -10.24
N ASP A 56 9.70 15.48 -10.29
CA ASP A 56 8.41 16.16 -10.38
C ASP A 56 7.66 15.78 -11.68
N ALA A 57 8.36 15.52 -12.77
CA ALA A 57 7.75 15.15 -14.03
C ALA A 57 7.13 13.74 -13.95
N THR A 58 7.81 12.79 -13.34
CA THR A 58 7.27 11.44 -13.09
C THR A 58 6.05 11.50 -12.18
N PHE A 59 6.12 12.26 -11.10
CA PHE A 59 5.00 12.45 -10.19
C PHE A 59 3.79 13.10 -10.87
N ALA A 60 4.02 14.18 -11.62
CA ALA A 60 2.98 14.95 -12.32
C ALA A 60 2.22 14.11 -13.37
N ARG A 61 2.88 13.13 -14.01
CA ARG A 61 2.23 12.20 -14.96
C ARG A 61 1.15 11.33 -14.36
N ALA A 62 1.17 11.13 -13.05
CA ALA A 62 0.17 10.36 -12.32
C ALA A 62 -0.96 11.24 -11.74
N CYS A 63 -0.73 12.56 -11.68
CA CYS A 63 -1.70 13.53 -11.20
C CYS A 63 -2.75 13.86 -12.27
N VAL A 64 -3.87 14.41 -11.82
CA VAL A 64 -4.94 14.95 -12.65
C VAL A 64 -5.20 16.38 -12.18
N ASN A 65 -5.01 17.35 -13.08
CA ASN A 65 -4.95 18.77 -12.68
C ASN A 65 -6.25 19.53 -12.98
N THR A 66 -7.06 19.04 -13.93
CA THR A 66 -8.30 19.71 -14.33
C THR A 66 -9.48 18.74 -14.32
N ALA A 67 -10.69 19.29 -14.22
CA ALA A 67 -11.91 18.50 -14.24
C ALA A 67 -12.14 17.85 -15.63
N GLU A 68 -11.70 18.51 -16.68
CA GLU A 68 -11.76 18.02 -18.06
C GLU A 68 -10.82 16.85 -18.28
N GLU A 69 -9.56 16.97 -17.83
CA GLU A 69 -8.59 15.88 -17.80
C GLU A 69 -9.11 14.68 -16.99
N ALA A 70 -9.79 14.95 -15.86
CA ALA A 70 -10.38 13.90 -15.03
C ALA A 70 -11.42 13.06 -15.79
N VAL A 71 -12.16 13.66 -16.72
CA VAL A 71 -13.12 12.93 -17.56
C VAL A 71 -12.38 11.97 -18.50
N GLU A 72 -11.33 12.43 -19.17
CA GLU A 72 -10.55 11.61 -20.10
C GLU A 72 -9.85 10.45 -19.38
N VAL A 73 -9.25 10.74 -18.24
CA VAL A 73 -8.63 9.72 -17.38
C VAL A 73 -9.66 8.71 -16.89
N ALA A 74 -10.85 9.16 -16.50
CA ALA A 74 -11.93 8.30 -16.03
C ALA A 74 -12.39 7.29 -17.10
N GLU A 75 -12.48 7.69 -18.36
CA GLU A 75 -12.80 6.80 -19.47
C GLU A 75 -11.72 5.71 -19.67
N ARG A 76 -10.45 6.08 -19.49
CA ARG A 76 -9.33 5.13 -19.59
C ARG A 76 -9.27 4.17 -18.42
N VAL A 77 -9.51 4.64 -17.19
CA VAL A 77 -9.42 3.85 -15.94
C VAL A 77 -10.62 2.93 -15.78
N GLY A 78 -11.80 3.35 -16.22
CA GLY A 78 -13.06 2.60 -16.13
C GLY A 78 -13.84 2.82 -14.84
N TYR A 79 -15.17 2.92 -14.96
CA TYR A 79 -16.08 3.16 -13.84
C TYR A 79 -16.40 1.90 -13.02
N PRO A 80 -16.81 2.02 -11.76
CA PRO A 80 -16.84 3.23 -10.94
C PRO A 80 -15.44 3.68 -10.49
N ILE A 81 -15.29 4.99 -10.21
CA ILE A 81 -14.01 5.62 -9.89
C ILE A 81 -14.03 6.25 -8.51
N MET A 82 -12.88 6.21 -7.85
CA MET A 82 -12.55 7.02 -6.70
C MET A 82 -11.65 8.18 -7.13
N ILE A 83 -12.07 9.40 -6.85
CA ILE A 83 -11.28 10.63 -7.01
C ILE A 83 -10.70 10.92 -5.64
N LYS A 84 -9.38 11.07 -5.55
CA LYS A 84 -8.67 11.19 -4.27
C LYS A 84 -7.66 12.33 -4.29
N ALA A 85 -7.62 13.10 -3.21
CA ALA A 85 -6.51 13.99 -2.91
C ALA A 85 -5.37 13.20 -2.24
N SER A 86 -4.12 13.40 -2.65
CA SER A 86 -2.97 12.67 -2.09
C SER A 86 -2.77 12.97 -0.61
N GLU A 87 -2.94 14.22 -0.21
CA GLU A 87 -2.80 14.68 1.17
C GLU A 87 -4.09 14.55 2.01
N GLY A 88 -5.17 14.02 1.41
CA GLY A 88 -6.43 13.80 2.10
C GLY A 88 -6.32 12.70 3.17
N GLY A 89 -6.94 12.91 4.32
CA GLY A 89 -7.00 11.95 5.43
C GLY A 89 -8.36 11.97 6.12
N GLY A 90 -8.67 10.90 6.88
CA GLY A 90 -9.92 10.84 7.64
C GLY A 90 -11.20 10.84 6.78
N GLY A 91 -11.13 10.36 5.54
CA GLY A 91 -12.25 10.38 4.59
C GLY A 91 -12.46 11.72 3.89
N LYS A 92 -11.61 12.75 4.16
CA LYS A 92 -11.59 14.02 3.43
C LYS A 92 -10.84 13.85 2.10
N GLY A 93 -11.26 14.60 1.08
CA GLY A 93 -10.62 14.56 -0.23
C GLY A 93 -10.84 13.22 -0.98
N VAL A 94 -11.94 12.53 -0.72
CA VAL A 94 -12.29 11.26 -1.39
C VAL A 94 -13.74 11.30 -1.85
N ARG A 95 -13.98 11.08 -3.15
CA ARG A 95 -15.32 11.01 -3.73
C ARG A 95 -15.44 9.84 -4.69
N LYS A 96 -16.63 9.25 -4.75
CA LYS A 96 -16.99 8.17 -5.68
C LYS A 96 -17.77 8.74 -6.85
N ALA A 97 -17.33 8.49 -8.07
CA ALA A 97 -18.03 8.78 -9.31
C ALA A 97 -18.49 7.45 -9.95
N LYS A 98 -19.78 7.32 -10.23
CA LYS A 98 -20.36 6.11 -10.80
C LYS A 98 -20.38 6.14 -12.33
N CYS A 99 -20.45 7.33 -12.90
CA CYS A 99 -20.54 7.56 -14.33
C CYS A 99 -19.85 8.88 -14.71
N ARG A 100 -19.76 9.13 -16.03
CA ARG A 100 -19.13 10.33 -16.60
C ARG A 100 -19.69 11.64 -16.02
N ALA A 101 -21.01 11.71 -15.82
CA ALA A 101 -21.65 12.92 -15.31
C ALA A 101 -21.22 13.30 -13.90
N ASP A 102 -20.77 12.34 -13.09
CA ASP A 102 -20.34 12.57 -11.72
C ASP A 102 -18.92 13.16 -11.63
N ILE A 103 -18.08 13.02 -12.68
CA ILE A 103 -16.63 13.31 -12.58
C ILE A 103 -16.39 14.78 -12.26
N ILE A 104 -16.90 15.71 -13.04
CA ILE A 104 -16.63 17.13 -12.87
C ILE A 104 -17.09 17.64 -11.51
N PRO A 105 -18.34 17.41 -11.06
CA PRO A 105 -18.77 17.89 -9.74
C PRO A 105 -18.01 17.23 -8.59
N MET A 106 -17.67 15.94 -8.68
CA MET A 106 -16.90 15.25 -7.64
C MET A 106 -15.43 15.70 -7.60
N PHE A 107 -14.81 15.94 -8.76
CA PHE A 107 -13.45 16.48 -8.85
C PHE A 107 -13.36 17.84 -8.17
N ARG A 108 -14.28 18.76 -8.48
CA ARG A 108 -14.33 20.09 -7.87
C ARG A 108 -14.50 20.00 -6.35
N GLN A 109 -15.38 19.13 -5.86
CA GLN A 109 -15.54 18.92 -4.42
C GLN A 109 -14.25 18.45 -3.75
N VAL A 110 -13.49 17.55 -4.37
CA VAL A 110 -12.20 17.09 -3.82
C VAL A 110 -11.18 18.21 -3.82
N ALA A 111 -11.08 18.98 -4.90
CA ALA A 111 -10.17 20.13 -5.01
C ALA A 111 -10.45 21.23 -3.98
N ASP A 112 -11.73 21.52 -3.74
CA ASP A 112 -12.15 22.52 -2.77
C ASP A 112 -11.94 22.07 -1.30
N GLU A 113 -12.10 20.76 -1.05
CA GLU A 113 -11.98 20.19 0.30
C GLU A 113 -10.52 20.10 0.77
N VAL A 114 -9.58 19.82 -0.14
CA VAL A 114 -8.14 19.72 0.15
C VAL A 114 -7.38 20.59 -0.85
N LYS A 115 -7.42 21.90 -0.62
CA LYS A 115 -6.83 22.89 -1.52
C LYS A 115 -5.32 22.67 -1.70
N GLY A 116 -4.87 22.68 -2.95
CA GLY A 116 -3.45 22.54 -3.30
C GLY A 116 -2.92 21.11 -3.28
N SER A 117 -3.69 20.14 -2.80
CA SER A 117 -3.28 18.73 -2.84
C SER A 117 -3.35 18.15 -4.25
N PRO A 118 -2.34 17.40 -4.69
CA PRO A 118 -2.41 16.63 -5.93
C PRO A 118 -3.61 15.67 -5.92
N ILE A 119 -4.31 15.57 -7.05
CA ILE A 119 -5.47 14.69 -7.22
C ILE A 119 -5.12 13.57 -8.18
N PHE A 120 -5.61 12.38 -7.87
CA PHE A 120 -5.50 11.19 -8.72
C PHE A 120 -6.80 10.41 -8.76
N LEU A 121 -7.00 9.64 -9.82
CA LEU A 121 -8.17 8.81 -10.03
C LEU A 121 -7.77 7.34 -9.96
N MET A 122 -8.61 6.53 -9.31
CA MET A 122 -8.38 5.10 -9.19
C MET A 122 -9.70 4.35 -9.35
N ARG A 123 -9.68 3.23 -10.06
CA ARG A 123 -10.87 2.38 -10.17
C ARG A 123 -11.30 1.91 -8.80
N LEU A 124 -12.60 1.97 -8.53
CA LEU A 124 -13.15 1.42 -7.29
C LEU A 124 -13.22 -0.10 -7.36
N CYS A 125 -12.71 -0.75 -6.34
CA CYS A 125 -12.84 -2.18 -6.13
C CYS A 125 -14.01 -2.42 -5.18
N ASP A 126 -15.20 -2.73 -5.74
CA ASP A 126 -16.38 -3.04 -4.92
C ASP A 126 -16.28 -4.46 -4.37
N GLY A 127 -16.80 -4.66 -3.15
CA GLY A 127 -16.84 -5.97 -2.49
C GLY A 127 -15.48 -6.55 -2.11
N ALA A 128 -14.43 -5.74 -2.13
CA ALA A 128 -13.08 -6.16 -1.74
C ALA A 128 -12.89 -6.11 -0.22
N ARG A 129 -12.01 -6.98 0.29
CA ARG A 129 -11.47 -6.86 1.64
C ARG A 129 -10.25 -5.97 1.64
N HIS A 130 -10.07 -5.22 2.72
CA HIS A 130 -8.90 -4.40 2.95
C HIS A 130 -7.93 -5.15 3.84
N ILE A 131 -6.97 -5.80 3.23
CA ILE A 131 -5.94 -6.57 3.92
C ILE A 131 -4.62 -5.83 3.79
N GLU A 132 -3.87 -5.74 4.87
CA GLU A 132 -2.55 -5.13 4.88
C GLU A 132 -1.50 -6.08 5.44
N VAL A 133 -0.24 -5.88 5.05
CA VAL A 133 0.92 -6.61 5.55
C VAL A 133 1.78 -5.68 6.38
N GLN A 134 2.10 -6.07 7.61
CA GLN A 134 3.00 -5.32 8.46
C GLN A 134 4.45 -5.68 8.13
N VAL A 135 5.24 -4.67 7.82
CA VAL A 135 6.65 -4.82 7.44
C VAL A 135 7.53 -4.05 8.42
N MET A 136 8.65 -4.63 8.78
CA MET A 136 9.72 -3.98 9.54
C MET A 136 11.04 -4.11 8.78
N ALA A 137 11.80 -3.04 8.70
CA ALA A 137 13.09 -3.03 8.03
C ALA A 137 14.16 -2.36 8.92
N ASP A 138 15.41 -2.81 8.78
CA ASP A 138 16.56 -2.21 9.47
C ASP A 138 17.42 -1.39 8.50
N LYS A 139 18.43 -0.71 9.06
CA LYS A 139 19.41 0.07 8.28
C LYS A 139 20.36 -0.79 7.42
N HIS A 140 20.37 -2.10 7.61
CA HIS A 140 21.22 -3.07 6.90
C HIS A 140 20.48 -3.75 5.75
N ARG A 141 19.26 -3.27 5.39
CA ARG A 141 18.39 -3.82 4.33
C ARG A 141 17.75 -5.18 4.67
N ASN A 142 17.76 -5.58 5.92
CA ASN A 142 16.95 -6.72 6.32
C ASN A 142 15.49 -6.29 6.43
N VAL A 143 14.61 -7.08 5.85
CA VAL A 143 13.17 -6.84 5.87
C VAL A 143 12.48 -8.05 6.48
N SER A 144 11.65 -7.82 7.48
CA SER A 144 10.83 -8.83 8.13
C SER A 144 9.36 -8.55 7.95
N ILE A 145 8.59 -9.60 7.73
CA ILE A 145 7.14 -9.57 7.68
C ILE A 145 6.61 -10.00 9.05
N LEU A 146 5.74 -9.19 9.64
CA LEU A 146 5.20 -9.43 10.98
C LEU A 146 3.75 -9.96 10.97
N SER A 147 3.24 -10.42 9.83
CA SER A 147 1.85 -10.84 9.60
C SER A 147 1.01 -9.80 8.91
N GLY A 148 -0.23 -10.15 8.60
CA GLY A 148 -1.23 -9.24 8.03
C GLY A 148 -2.30 -8.85 9.01
N ARG A 149 -3.09 -7.86 8.62
CA ARG A 149 -4.31 -7.43 9.32
C ARG A 149 -5.47 -7.30 8.33
N ASP A 150 -6.65 -7.67 8.75
CA ASP A 150 -7.90 -7.38 8.04
C ASP A 150 -8.49 -6.09 8.60
N CYS A 151 -8.53 -5.05 7.79
CA CYS A 151 -9.03 -3.72 8.11
C CYS A 151 -10.32 -3.41 7.33
N SER A 152 -11.09 -4.41 6.96
CA SER A 152 -12.29 -4.25 6.12
C SER A 152 -13.46 -3.57 6.85
N MET A 153 -13.49 -3.61 8.19
CA MET A 153 -14.51 -2.93 8.98
C MET A 153 -14.19 -1.43 9.08
N GLN A 154 -14.82 -0.67 8.20
CA GLN A 154 -14.58 0.76 8.07
C GLN A 154 -15.89 1.55 8.16
N ARG A 155 -15.80 2.78 8.66
CA ARG A 155 -16.88 3.77 8.62
C ARG A 155 -16.34 5.08 8.05
N ARG A 156 -16.99 5.62 7.01
CA ARG A 156 -16.56 6.84 6.31
C ARG A 156 -15.10 6.76 5.85
N PHE A 157 -14.70 5.61 5.30
CA PHE A 157 -13.34 5.31 4.84
C PHE A 157 -12.25 5.32 5.94
N GLN A 158 -12.65 5.12 7.20
CA GLN A 158 -11.76 4.98 8.33
C GLN A 158 -11.88 3.59 8.94
N LYS A 159 -10.74 3.01 9.31
CA LYS A 159 -10.66 1.73 10.02
C LYS A 159 -11.30 1.85 11.39
N ILE A 160 -12.18 0.91 11.73
CA ILE A 160 -12.84 0.83 13.06
C ILE A 160 -12.36 -0.38 13.83
N VAL A 161 -12.21 -1.52 13.14
CA VAL A 161 -11.71 -2.77 13.73
C VAL A 161 -10.61 -3.31 12.84
N GLU A 162 -9.54 -3.77 13.44
CA GLU A 162 -8.45 -4.49 12.79
C GLU A 162 -8.33 -5.88 13.41
N GLU A 163 -8.40 -6.92 12.58
CA GLU A 163 -8.24 -8.31 12.99
C GLU A 163 -6.89 -8.84 12.52
N GLY A 164 -6.10 -9.38 13.41
CA GLY A 164 -4.81 -9.98 13.10
C GLY A 164 -4.58 -11.31 13.82
N PRO A 165 -4.14 -12.34 13.12
CA PRO A 165 -3.95 -12.44 11.65
C PRO A 165 -5.29 -12.50 10.91
N PRO A 166 -5.32 -12.13 9.60
CA PRO A 166 -6.54 -12.13 8.82
C PRO A 166 -7.03 -13.57 8.58
N THR A 167 -8.23 -13.88 9.10
CA THR A 167 -8.81 -15.23 8.99
C THR A 167 -9.54 -15.48 7.68
N ALA A 168 -9.98 -14.40 7.03
CA ALA A 168 -10.76 -14.46 5.79
C ALA A 168 -9.91 -14.61 4.51
N VAL A 169 -8.59 -14.63 4.63
CA VAL A 169 -7.65 -14.75 3.50
C VAL A 169 -7.06 -16.15 3.47
N LYS A 170 -7.05 -16.78 2.29
CA LYS A 170 -6.40 -18.08 2.12
C LYS A 170 -4.89 -17.95 2.39
N PRO A 171 -4.26 -18.93 3.07
CA PRO A 171 -2.82 -18.88 3.39
C PRO A 171 -1.93 -18.62 2.18
N GLU A 172 -2.25 -19.20 1.03
CA GLU A 172 -1.51 -18.99 -0.22
C GLU A 172 -1.59 -17.53 -0.69
N THR A 173 -2.78 -16.91 -0.65
CA THR A 173 -2.95 -15.50 -1.00
C THR A 173 -2.19 -14.60 -0.03
N MET A 174 -2.25 -14.90 1.27
CA MET A 174 -1.50 -14.15 2.27
C MET A 174 0.00 -14.19 1.99
N ARG A 175 0.54 -15.39 1.68
CA ARG A 175 1.95 -15.55 1.31
C ARG A 175 2.33 -14.75 0.06
N GLN A 176 1.48 -14.69 -0.96
CA GLN A 176 1.73 -13.87 -2.15
C GLN A 176 1.77 -12.37 -1.81
N MET A 177 0.87 -11.91 -0.93
CA MET A 177 0.88 -10.53 -0.43
C MET A 177 2.15 -10.21 0.36
N GLU A 178 2.58 -11.12 1.23
CA GLU A 178 3.82 -11.00 1.99
C GLU A 178 5.04 -10.89 1.08
N LEU A 179 5.15 -11.75 0.06
CA LEU A 179 6.22 -11.69 -0.92
C LEU A 179 6.19 -10.40 -1.75
N ALA A 180 5.01 -9.90 -2.08
CA ALA A 180 4.86 -8.63 -2.79
C ALA A 180 5.29 -7.44 -1.92
N ALA A 181 5.01 -7.47 -0.62
CA ALA A 181 5.33 -6.40 0.32
C ALA A 181 6.84 -6.16 0.51
N VAL A 182 7.67 -7.18 0.25
CA VAL A 182 9.15 -7.08 0.35
C VAL A 182 9.84 -7.05 -1.01
N ARG A 183 9.09 -6.91 -2.10
CA ARG A 183 9.64 -6.92 -3.46
C ARG A 183 10.37 -5.60 -3.75
N PRO A 184 11.65 -5.64 -4.15
CA PRO A 184 12.33 -4.44 -4.63
C PRO A 184 11.81 -4.02 -6.01
N PRO A 185 11.93 -2.75 -6.43
CA PRO A 185 11.65 -2.30 -7.77
C PRO A 185 12.34 -3.12 -8.86
N ALA A 186 11.67 -3.34 -10.00
CA ALA A 186 12.04 -4.32 -11.02
C ALA A 186 13.40 -4.07 -11.73
N HIS A 187 13.98 -2.87 -11.60
CA HIS A 187 15.25 -2.51 -12.21
C HIS A 187 16.46 -2.63 -11.27
N ALA A 188 16.26 -3.16 -10.05
CA ALA A 188 17.39 -3.50 -9.19
C ALA A 188 18.09 -4.76 -9.71
N PRO A 189 19.43 -4.77 -9.87
CA PRO A 189 20.13 -6.01 -10.11
C PRO A 189 19.78 -7.00 -8.98
N ARG A 190 19.39 -8.21 -9.34
CA ARG A 190 18.99 -9.28 -8.40
C ARG A 190 20.21 -9.80 -7.64
N SER A 191 20.73 -9.03 -6.73
CA SER A 191 21.85 -9.42 -5.87
C SER A 191 21.47 -9.71 -4.41
N CYS A 192 20.17 -9.63 -4.07
CA CYS A 192 19.70 -10.13 -2.79
C CYS A 192 19.15 -11.53 -2.95
N PRO A 193 19.68 -12.55 -2.24
CA PRO A 193 18.99 -13.83 -2.11
C PRO A 193 17.60 -13.55 -1.48
N PRO A 194 16.57 -14.36 -1.80
CA PRO A 194 15.26 -14.21 -1.17
C PRO A 194 15.44 -14.20 0.35
N PRO A 195 14.66 -13.39 1.09
CA PRO A 195 14.73 -13.41 2.54
C PRO A 195 14.58 -14.86 3.00
N HIS A 196 15.51 -15.30 3.84
CA HIS A 196 15.51 -16.65 4.38
C HIS A 196 14.10 -16.99 4.83
N ALA A 197 13.58 -18.12 4.33
CA ALA A 197 12.33 -18.66 4.82
C ALA A 197 12.37 -18.64 6.36
N PRO A 198 11.30 -18.18 7.04
CA PRO A 198 11.29 -18.14 8.49
C PRO A 198 11.73 -19.50 8.98
N ARG A 199 12.80 -19.55 9.77
CA ARG A 199 13.22 -20.78 10.43
C ARG A 199 11.99 -21.30 11.14
N ALA A 200 11.56 -22.50 10.77
CA ALA A 200 10.46 -23.18 11.44
C ALA A 200 10.70 -23.07 12.96
N CYS A 201 9.75 -22.49 13.65
CA CYS A 201 9.78 -22.46 15.11
C CYS A 201 10.00 -23.90 15.58
N PRO A 202 10.99 -24.18 16.44
CA PRO A 202 11.17 -25.53 16.95
C PRO A 202 9.84 -25.99 17.56
N PRO A 203 9.45 -27.25 17.39
CA PRO A 203 8.18 -27.75 17.91
C PRO A 203 8.15 -27.46 19.41
N ARG A 204 7.06 -26.83 19.88
CA ARG A 204 6.83 -26.60 21.32
C ARG A 204 6.96 -27.96 22.01
N MET A 205 7.92 -28.07 22.91
CA MET A 205 7.99 -29.20 23.83
C MET A 205 6.65 -29.34 24.54
N ARG A 206 5.95 -30.45 24.34
CA ARG A 206 4.80 -30.78 25.15
C ARG A 206 5.26 -30.91 26.60
N PRO A 207 4.55 -30.32 27.57
CA PRO A 207 4.87 -30.59 28.97
C PRO A 207 4.74 -32.09 29.24
N ALA A 208 5.77 -32.66 29.86
CA ALA A 208 5.78 -34.05 30.29
C ALA A 208 4.57 -34.32 31.18
N HIS A 209 3.87 -35.42 30.91
CA HIS A 209 2.74 -35.89 31.70
C HIS A 209 3.13 -35.99 33.19
N ALA A 210 2.43 -35.27 34.04
CA ALA A 210 2.46 -35.51 35.47
C ALA A 210 1.93 -36.93 35.79
N PRO A 211 2.54 -37.67 36.70
CA PRO A 211 2.07 -39.03 37.06
C PRO A 211 0.69 -38.95 37.73
N ARG A 212 -0.19 -39.85 37.32
CA ARG A 212 -1.50 -40.06 37.96
C ARG A 212 -1.29 -40.49 39.39
N ALA A 213 -1.81 -39.72 40.34
CA ALA A 213 -1.95 -40.15 41.71
C ALA A 213 -2.93 -41.33 41.81
N CYS A 214 -2.50 -42.44 42.44
CA CYS A 214 -3.34 -43.57 42.82
C CYS A 214 -4.43 -43.11 43.78
N ARG A 215 -5.65 -43.59 43.53
CA ARG A 215 -6.73 -43.56 44.51
C ARG A 215 -6.46 -44.61 45.61
N ALA A 216 -6.60 -44.24 46.84
CA ALA A 216 -7.06 -45.05 47.95
C ALA A 216 -8.36 -44.43 48.46
#